data_7faa6bc891bd08d588587ffd769d4d46
#
_entry.id   7faa6bc891bd08d588587ffd769d4d46
#
_cell.length_a   1.000
_cell.length_b   1.000
_cell.length_c   1.000
_cell.angle_alpha   90.00
_cell.angle_beta   90.00
_cell.angle_gamma   90.00
#
_symmetry.space_group_name_H-M   'P 1'
#
loop_
_entity.id
_entity.type
_entity.pdbx_description
1 polymer ?
#
loop_
_entity_poly.entity_id
_entity_poly.type
_entity_poly.pdbx_seq_one_letter_code
_entity_poly.pdbx_strand_id
1 'polypeptide(L)'
;MKDEIVVTALKEGFFTVDKAKKFTPLENEEALATALAAKATTVCIQPFLIRKGDTNVLLDTGLGLHQSGKLQLTKLLAENEVEPEQVNIILLSHLHKDHTNGLGHFEGERFVLNFPNAQIFLQDKELSFALSQDGNPSYNIPVLKALAQLANVVRLTDTEGWINDFIRFECVGGHTPYHQVFWFGQKPPVVFYGGDNLPMYGYLKYPVAYKNDYDGKKALSLRKEWETRAEEEHWTVLFYHDKRSAVKQF
;
A
#
# COMPACT_ATOMS: atom_id res chain seq x y z
N MET A 1 9.81 16.55 19.64
CA MET A 1 8.54 16.05 19.07
C MET A 1 8.32 16.38 17.58
N LYS A 2 8.98 17.42 17.00
CA LYS A 2 8.84 17.71 15.55
C LYS A 2 9.56 16.71 14.61
N ASP A 3 10.45 15.85 15.13
CA ASP A 3 11.26 14.93 14.34
C ASP A 3 10.83 13.44 14.44
N GLU A 4 9.82 13.17 15.26
CA GLU A 4 9.34 11.80 15.48
C GLU A 4 8.44 11.35 14.31
N ILE A 5 8.68 10.13 13.81
CA ILE A 5 7.84 9.50 12.80
C ILE A 5 6.75 8.72 13.50
N VAL A 6 5.51 9.13 13.29
CA VAL A 6 4.31 8.48 13.82
C VAL A 6 3.64 7.65 12.72
N VAL A 7 3.35 6.38 13.03
CA VAL A 7 2.71 5.43 12.11
C VAL A 7 1.31 5.10 12.58
N THR A 8 0.33 5.19 11.69
CA THR A 8 -1.05 4.76 11.95
C THR A 8 -1.53 3.85 10.83
N ALA A 9 -2.00 2.65 11.17
CA ALA A 9 -2.65 1.77 10.22
C ALA A 9 -4.11 2.20 10.01
N LEU A 10 -4.48 2.48 8.77
CA LEU A 10 -5.83 2.90 8.37
C LEU A 10 -6.59 1.67 7.85
N LYS A 11 -7.12 0.86 8.77
CA LYS A 11 -7.75 -0.41 8.43
C LYS A 11 -9.07 -0.21 7.69
N GLU A 12 -9.07 -0.35 6.37
CA GLU A 12 -10.27 -0.26 5.54
C GLU A 12 -11.22 -1.44 5.80
N GLY A 13 -10.68 -2.63 6.06
CA GLY A 13 -11.49 -3.78 6.44
C GLY A 13 -10.84 -5.14 6.14
N PHE A 14 -11.61 -6.19 6.45
CA PHE A 14 -11.31 -7.56 6.02
C PHE A 14 -12.13 -7.93 4.81
N PHE A 15 -11.54 -8.72 3.91
CA PHE A 15 -12.18 -9.13 2.68
C PHE A 15 -11.90 -10.60 2.37
N THR A 16 -12.86 -11.28 1.74
CA THR A 16 -12.54 -12.45 0.94
C THR A 16 -12.19 -12.03 -0.48
N VAL A 17 -11.28 -12.78 -1.11
CA VAL A 17 -10.85 -12.53 -2.50
C VAL A 17 -11.05 -13.81 -3.31
N ASP A 18 -11.81 -13.72 -4.39
CA ASP A 18 -12.01 -14.84 -5.30
C ASP A 18 -10.96 -14.89 -6.45
N LYS A 19 -11.09 -15.88 -7.34
CA LYS A 19 -10.17 -16.04 -8.48
C LYS A 19 -10.28 -14.91 -9.51
N ALA A 20 -11.42 -14.22 -9.57
CA ALA A 20 -11.63 -13.05 -10.41
C ALA A 20 -11.15 -11.75 -9.74
N LYS A 21 -10.42 -11.87 -8.61
CA LYS A 21 -9.96 -10.72 -7.81
C LYS A 21 -11.11 -9.81 -7.38
N LYS A 22 -12.30 -10.37 -7.16
CA LYS A 22 -13.40 -9.67 -6.53
C LYS A 22 -13.19 -9.70 -5.02
N PHE A 23 -13.15 -8.53 -4.41
CA PHE A 23 -13.08 -8.34 -2.97
C PHE A 23 -14.50 -8.24 -2.42
N THR A 24 -14.83 -9.08 -1.43
CA THR A 24 -16.11 -9.04 -0.74
C THR A 24 -15.84 -8.69 0.73
N PRO A 25 -16.35 -7.55 1.23
CA PRO A 25 -16.10 -7.15 2.60
C PRO A 25 -16.70 -8.15 3.61
N LEU A 26 -16.03 -8.31 4.73
CA LEU A 26 -16.47 -9.10 5.88
C LEU A 26 -16.87 -8.10 6.98
N GLU A 27 -18.12 -8.19 7.41
CA GLU A 27 -18.74 -7.16 8.27
C GLU A 27 -18.15 -7.12 9.71
N ASN A 28 -17.63 -8.26 10.18
CA ASN A 28 -17.13 -8.39 11.56
C ASN A 28 -16.14 -9.55 11.69
N GLU A 29 -15.59 -9.72 12.89
CA GLU A 29 -14.62 -10.80 13.20
C GLU A 29 -15.23 -12.20 13.12
N GLU A 30 -16.53 -12.37 13.37
CA GLU A 30 -17.22 -13.64 13.22
C GLU A 30 -17.30 -14.08 11.76
N ALA A 31 -17.60 -13.13 10.85
CA ALA A 31 -17.56 -13.36 9.40
C ALA A 31 -16.15 -13.73 8.94
N LEU A 32 -15.11 -13.06 9.48
CA LEU A 32 -13.73 -13.42 9.21
C LEU A 32 -13.38 -14.83 9.70
N ALA A 33 -13.77 -15.17 10.93
CA ALA A 33 -13.54 -16.51 11.49
C ALA A 33 -14.23 -17.60 10.66
N THR A 34 -15.46 -17.35 10.23
CA THR A 34 -16.22 -18.24 9.34
C THR A 34 -15.53 -18.43 7.99
N ALA A 35 -15.09 -17.34 7.37
CA ALA A 35 -14.37 -17.38 6.10
C ALA A 35 -13.04 -18.16 6.21
N LEU A 36 -12.31 -17.96 7.33
CA LEU A 36 -11.07 -18.69 7.62
C LEU A 36 -11.34 -20.20 7.82
N ALA A 37 -12.39 -20.56 8.56
CA ALA A 37 -12.80 -21.95 8.75
C ALA A 37 -13.18 -22.63 7.42
N ALA A 38 -13.80 -21.87 6.51
CA ALA A 38 -14.11 -22.31 5.14
C ALA A 38 -12.89 -22.32 4.20
N LYS A 39 -11.69 -21.99 4.70
CA LYS A 39 -10.43 -21.88 3.91
C LYS A 39 -10.54 -20.90 2.73
N ALA A 40 -11.39 -19.87 2.84
CA ALA A 40 -11.45 -18.81 1.86
C ALA A 40 -10.17 -17.97 1.90
N THR A 41 -9.75 -17.46 0.73
CA THR A 41 -8.65 -16.49 0.68
C THR A 41 -9.13 -15.20 1.31
N THR A 42 -8.51 -14.81 2.42
CA THR A 42 -8.87 -13.61 3.18
C THR A 42 -7.68 -12.68 3.32
N VAL A 43 -7.92 -11.37 3.18
CA VAL A 43 -6.93 -10.31 3.36
C VAL A 43 -7.49 -9.21 4.26
N CYS A 44 -6.63 -8.51 4.97
CA CYS A 44 -6.89 -7.18 5.47
C CYS A 44 -6.45 -6.18 4.38
N ILE A 45 -7.12 -5.05 4.25
CA ILE A 45 -6.63 -3.92 3.46
C ILE A 45 -6.45 -2.76 4.43
N GLN A 46 -5.21 -2.28 4.53
CA GLN A 46 -4.85 -1.26 5.52
C GLN A 46 -3.72 -0.36 5.00
N PRO A 47 -4.06 0.73 4.28
CA PRO A 47 -3.14 1.84 4.05
C PRO A 47 -2.54 2.35 5.34
N PHE A 48 -1.38 3.03 5.25
CA PHE A 48 -0.75 3.62 6.44
C PHE A 48 -0.64 5.13 6.29
N LEU A 49 -0.94 5.83 7.37
CA LEU A 49 -0.62 7.24 7.54
C LEU A 49 0.71 7.35 8.28
N ILE A 50 1.69 8.01 7.66
CA ILE A 50 2.97 8.35 8.27
C ILE A 50 2.99 9.85 8.48
N ARG A 51 3.25 10.28 9.72
CA ARG A 51 3.35 11.71 10.07
C ARG A 51 4.74 12.05 10.57
N LYS A 52 5.31 13.14 10.04
CA LYS A 52 6.53 13.76 10.56
C LYS A 52 6.37 15.27 10.52
N GLY A 53 6.30 15.91 11.69
CA GLY A 53 5.95 17.33 11.78
C GLY A 53 4.59 17.62 11.13
N ASP A 54 4.58 18.53 10.17
CA ASP A 54 3.38 18.93 9.43
C ASP A 54 3.17 18.10 8.14
N THR A 55 4.03 17.10 7.88
CA THR A 55 3.95 16.27 6.69
C THR A 55 3.12 15.01 6.95
N ASN A 56 2.04 14.85 6.19
CA ASN A 56 1.17 13.68 6.18
C ASN A 56 1.43 12.87 4.90
N VAL A 57 1.91 11.65 5.05
CA VAL A 57 2.19 10.73 3.95
C VAL A 57 1.23 9.55 4.03
N LEU A 58 0.59 9.23 2.93
CA LEU A 58 -0.26 8.05 2.79
C LEU A 58 0.47 6.98 1.98
N LEU A 59 0.63 5.79 2.58
CA LEU A 59 1.17 4.60 1.91
C LEU A 59 0.03 3.78 1.34
N ASP A 60 -0.05 3.74 0.02
CA ASP A 60 -1.15 3.19 -0.75
C ASP A 60 -2.52 3.80 -0.36
N THR A 61 -3.59 3.50 -1.09
CA THR A 61 -4.88 4.19 -0.90
C THR A 61 -6.07 3.24 -0.72
N GLY A 62 -5.79 1.96 -0.56
CA GLY A 62 -6.85 0.98 -0.32
C GLY A 62 -7.65 0.59 -1.56
N LEU A 63 -8.69 -0.18 -1.29
CA LEU A 63 -9.64 -0.68 -2.30
C LEU A 63 -10.67 0.40 -2.72
N GLY A 64 -10.75 1.50 -1.98
CA GLY A 64 -11.75 2.53 -2.22
C GLY A 64 -13.14 2.12 -1.70
N LEU A 65 -13.18 1.43 -0.57
CA LEU A 65 -14.44 1.02 0.06
C LEU A 65 -15.25 2.24 0.47
N HIS A 66 -16.52 2.28 0.05
CA HIS A 66 -17.49 3.27 0.51
C HIS A 66 -18.42 2.66 1.54
N GLN A 67 -18.60 3.34 2.66
CA GLN A 67 -19.56 2.99 3.69
C GLN A 67 -20.48 4.19 3.95
N SER A 68 -21.79 4.00 3.85
CA SER A 68 -22.79 5.07 3.98
C SER A 68 -22.52 6.26 3.04
N GLY A 69 -22.06 5.98 1.82
CA GLY A 69 -21.80 7.00 0.78
C GLY A 69 -20.49 7.78 0.95
N LYS A 70 -19.68 7.46 1.98
CA LYS A 70 -18.37 8.08 2.21
C LYS A 70 -17.25 7.08 2.02
N LEU A 71 -16.13 7.54 1.49
CA LEU A 71 -14.91 6.74 1.39
C LEU A 71 -14.43 6.38 2.80
N GLN A 72 -14.24 5.09 3.08
CA GLN A 72 -13.82 4.63 4.40
C GLN A 72 -12.45 5.20 4.81
N LEU A 73 -11.54 5.33 3.85
CA LEU A 73 -10.20 5.87 4.09
C LEU A 73 -10.24 7.32 4.59
N THR A 74 -11.12 8.19 4.04
CA THR A 74 -11.25 9.58 4.51
C THR A 74 -11.83 9.65 5.93
N LYS A 75 -12.74 8.74 6.27
CA LYS A 75 -13.24 8.63 7.64
C LYS A 75 -12.12 8.23 8.62
N LEU A 76 -11.31 7.23 8.25
CA LEU A 76 -10.17 6.79 9.07
C LEU A 76 -9.10 7.88 9.24
N LEU A 77 -8.87 8.71 8.22
CA LEU A 77 -8.00 9.88 8.32
C LEU A 77 -8.58 10.90 9.31
N ALA A 78 -9.87 11.24 9.20
CA ALA A 78 -10.53 12.18 10.12
C ALA A 78 -10.51 11.68 11.58
N GLU A 79 -10.64 10.39 11.84
CA GLU A 79 -10.47 9.78 13.18
C GLU A 79 -9.05 9.97 13.73
N ASN A 80 -8.07 10.29 12.87
CA ASN A 80 -6.69 10.61 13.19
C ASN A 80 -6.36 12.10 13.01
N GLU A 81 -7.38 12.95 13.00
CA GLU A 81 -7.27 14.41 12.92
C GLU A 81 -6.58 14.89 11.62
N VAL A 82 -6.74 14.16 10.53
CA VAL A 82 -6.21 14.51 9.20
C VAL A 82 -7.36 14.55 8.18
N GLU A 83 -7.56 15.72 7.59
CA GLU A 83 -8.49 15.88 6.48
C GLU A 83 -7.81 15.46 5.15
N PRO A 84 -8.58 15.04 4.12
CA PRO A 84 -8.03 14.64 2.82
C PRO A 84 -7.12 15.70 2.17
N GLU A 85 -7.44 16.99 2.35
CA GLU A 85 -6.69 18.12 1.83
C GLU A 85 -5.34 18.34 2.52
N GLN A 86 -5.15 17.72 3.70
CA GLN A 86 -3.91 17.77 4.48
C GLN A 86 -2.94 16.64 4.16
N VAL A 87 -3.34 15.68 3.31
CA VAL A 87 -2.42 14.66 2.79
C VAL A 87 -1.48 15.35 1.78
N ASN A 88 -0.18 15.35 2.09
CA ASN A 88 0.84 16.03 1.27
C ASN A 88 1.44 15.10 0.22
N ILE A 89 1.62 13.84 0.58
CA ILE A 89 2.32 12.83 -0.22
C ILE A 89 1.52 11.54 -0.22
N ILE A 90 1.37 10.93 -1.39
CA ILE A 90 0.89 9.55 -1.56
C ILE A 90 2.02 8.75 -2.21
N LEU A 91 2.38 7.63 -1.60
CA LEU A 91 3.39 6.71 -2.10
C LEU A 91 2.69 5.42 -2.53
N LEU A 92 2.78 5.09 -3.81
CA LEU A 92 2.20 3.85 -4.34
C LEU A 92 3.30 2.79 -4.44
N SER A 93 3.15 1.69 -3.71
CA SER A 93 4.10 0.57 -3.76
C SER A 93 4.07 -0.15 -5.10
N HIS A 94 2.88 -0.34 -5.64
CA HIS A 94 2.58 -0.88 -6.96
C HIS A 94 1.14 -0.48 -7.35
N LEU A 95 0.65 -0.94 -8.51
CA LEU A 95 -0.59 -0.40 -9.07
C LEU A 95 -1.75 -1.40 -9.13
N HIS A 96 -1.80 -2.41 -8.26
CA HIS A 96 -3.01 -3.21 -8.08
C HIS A 96 -4.15 -2.37 -7.48
N LYS A 97 -5.38 -2.74 -7.81
CA LYS A 97 -6.57 -1.95 -7.48
C LYS A 97 -6.85 -1.80 -5.99
N ASP A 98 -6.42 -2.73 -5.18
CA ASP A 98 -6.54 -2.68 -3.72
C ASP A 98 -5.49 -1.80 -3.04
N HIS A 99 -4.58 -1.22 -3.84
CA HIS A 99 -3.64 -0.19 -3.42
C HIS A 99 -3.95 1.19 -4.04
N THR A 100 -4.75 1.23 -5.12
CA THR A 100 -4.94 2.45 -5.92
C THR A 100 -6.38 2.96 -6.01
N ASN A 101 -7.39 2.13 -5.75
CA ASN A 101 -8.79 2.53 -5.98
C ASN A 101 -9.28 3.67 -5.07
N GLY A 102 -8.67 3.84 -3.88
CA GLY A 102 -8.98 4.95 -3.00
C GLY A 102 -8.41 6.30 -3.41
N LEU A 103 -7.62 6.38 -4.50
CA LEU A 103 -7.07 7.64 -5.01
C LEU A 103 -8.15 8.64 -5.42
N GLY A 104 -9.24 8.15 -6.01
CA GLY A 104 -10.29 9.00 -6.53
C GLY A 104 -11.47 8.20 -7.08
N HIS A 105 -12.41 8.91 -7.67
CA HIS A 105 -13.62 8.34 -8.26
C HIS A 105 -14.00 9.10 -9.53
N PHE A 106 -14.88 8.50 -10.33
CA PHE A 106 -15.41 9.13 -11.54
C PHE A 106 -16.73 9.83 -11.26
N GLU A 107 -16.82 11.10 -11.61
CA GLU A 107 -18.06 11.87 -11.76
C GLU A 107 -18.33 12.02 -13.26
N GLY A 108 -19.14 11.13 -13.82
CA GLY A 108 -19.26 10.98 -15.26
C GLY A 108 -17.93 10.53 -15.88
N GLU A 109 -17.38 11.34 -16.80
CA GLU A 109 -16.08 11.07 -17.43
C GLU A 109 -14.89 11.69 -16.67
N ARG A 110 -15.15 12.57 -15.72
CA ARG A 110 -14.12 13.27 -14.96
C ARG A 110 -13.64 12.43 -13.78
N PHE A 111 -12.34 12.23 -13.69
CA PHE A 111 -11.73 11.65 -12.49
C PHE A 111 -11.48 12.74 -11.43
N VAL A 112 -11.99 12.51 -10.23
CA VAL A 112 -11.88 13.44 -9.09
C VAL A 112 -11.00 12.77 -8.02
N LEU A 113 -9.92 13.44 -7.64
CA LEU A 113 -9.03 12.97 -6.59
C LEU A 113 -9.69 13.11 -5.21
N ASN A 114 -9.56 12.10 -4.38
CA ASN A 114 -9.97 12.15 -2.98
C ASN A 114 -8.96 12.94 -2.11
N PHE A 115 -7.73 13.14 -2.60
CA PHE A 115 -6.63 13.85 -1.91
C PHE A 115 -6.09 14.94 -2.83
N PRO A 116 -6.78 16.08 -2.96
CA PRO A 116 -6.54 17.04 -4.03
C PRO A 116 -5.19 17.74 -3.99
N ASN A 117 -4.58 17.84 -2.81
CA ASN A 117 -3.32 18.55 -2.59
C ASN A 117 -2.09 17.62 -2.58
N ALA A 118 -2.30 16.30 -2.63
CA ALA A 118 -1.21 15.35 -2.51
C ALA A 118 -0.38 15.26 -3.81
N GLN A 119 0.95 15.21 -3.67
CA GLN A 119 1.83 14.70 -4.72
C GLN A 119 1.81 13.16 -4.68
N ILE A 120 1.63 12.51 -5.82
CA ILE A 120 1.49 11.06 -5.94
C ILE A 120 2.76 10.51 -6.58
N PHE A 121 3.52 9.70 -5.85
CA PHE A 121 4.78 9.10 -6.31
C PHE A 121 4.57 7.65 -6.71
N LEU A 122 5.01 7.29 -7.91
CA LEU A 122 4.97 5.94 -8.45
C LEU A 122 6.15 5.70 -9.40
N GLN A 123 6.49 4.43 -9.66
CA GLN A 123 7.48 4.07 -10.66
C GLN A 123 6.88 4.20 -12.07
N ASP A 124 7.57 4.92 -12.96
CA ASP A 124 7.12 5.14 -14.35
C ASP A 124 6.95 3.82 -15.12
N LYS A 125 7.89 2.90 -14.92
CA LYS A 125 7.83 1.56 -15.53
C LYS A 125 6.70 0.71 -14.98
N GLU A 126 6.34 0.86 -13.69
CA GLU A 126 5.19 0.18 -13.09
C GLU A 126 3.88 0.67 -13.73
N LEU A 127 3.75 2.00 -13.94
CA LEU A 127 2.58 2.57 -14.61
C LEU A 127 2.46 2.05 -16.06
N SER A 128 3.56 2.04 -16.79
CA SER A 128 3.61 1.54 -18.16
C SER A 128 3.23 0.04 -18.23
N PHE A 129 3.76 -0.76 -17.32
CA PHE A 129 3.41 -2.18 -17.19
C PHE A 129 1.94 -2.36 -16.82
N ALA A 130 1.45 -1.67 -15.79
CA ALA A 130 0.07 -1.79 -15.32
C ALA A 130 -0.95 -1.42 -16.41
N LEU A 131 -0.68 -0.37 -17.20
CA LEU A 131 -1.52 0.02 -18.33
C LEU A 131 -1.55 -1.03 -19.46
N SER A 132 -0.53 -1.86 -19.59
CA SER A 132 -0.49 -2.98 -20.54
C SER A 132 -1.31 -4.20 -20.10
N GLN A 133 -1.81 -4.22 -18.85
CA GLN A 133 -2.50 -5.36 -18.23
C GLN A 133 -4.03 -5.32 -18.47
N ASP A 134 -4.48 -4.88 -19.66
CA ASP A 134 -5.90 -4.85 -19.99
C ASP A 134 -6.53 -6.25 -19.88
N GLY A 135 -7.70 -6.32 -19.23
CA GLY A 135 -8.38 -7.59 -18.93
C GLY A 135 -7.84 -8.33 -17.68
N ASN A 136 -6.75 -7.89 -17.07
CA ASN A 136 -6.28 -8.46 -15.80
C ASN A 136 -7.08 -7.86 -14.63
N PRO A 137 -7.83 -8.69 -13.87
CA PRO A 137 -8.74 -8.19 -12.82
C PRO A 137 -8.02 -7.59 -11.60
N SER A 138 -6.71 -7.70 -11.51
CA SER A 138 -5.93 -7.05 -10.45
C SER A 138 -5.79 -5.54 -10.66
N TYR A 139 -5.98 -5.04 -11.89
CA TYR A 139 -5.79 -3.64 -12.26
C TYR A 139 -7.12 -2.95 -12.57
N ASN A 140 -7.23 -1.68 -12.16
CA ASN A 140 -8.34 -0.80 -12.54
C ASN A 140 -7.86 0.15 -13.66
N ILE A 141 -7.90 -0.32 -14.90
CA ILE A 141 -7.36 0.41 -16.05
C ILE A 141 -7.93 1.83 -16.21
N PRO A 142 -9.25 2.08 -16.02
CA PRO A 142 -9.77 3.45 -16.01
C PRO A 142 -9.08 4.38 -15.01
N VAL A 143 -8.89 3.95 -13.76
CA VAL A 143 -8.18 4.72 -12.72
C VAL A 143 -6.73 4.96 -13.14
N LEU A 144 -6.03 3.95 -13.64
CA LEU A 144 -4.64 4.09 -14.07
C LEU A 144 -4.48 5.03 -15.27
N LYS A 145 -5.42 5.03 -16.22
CA LYS A 145 -5.44 6.00 -17.34
C LYS A 145 -5.65 7.42 -16.83
N ALA A 146 -6.54 7.63 -15.86
CA ALA A 146 -6.72 8.93 -15.23
C ALA A 146 -5.44 9.36 -14.49
N LEU A 147 -4.88 8.47 -13.66
CA LEU A 147 -3.63 8.71 -12.92
C LEU A 147 -2.50 9.15 -13.84
N ALA A 148 -2.37 8.53 -15.02
CA ALA A 148 -1.36 8.86 -16.01
C ALA A 148 -1.44 10.30 -16.56
N GLN A 149 -2.58 10.97 -16.40
CA GLN A 149 -2.84 12.33 -16.90
C GLN A 149 -2.81 13.40 -15.81
N LEU A 150 -2.71 13.02 -14.54
CA LEU A 150 -2.73 13.97 -13.43
C LEU A 150 -1.41 14.74 -13.33
N ALA A 151 -1.50 16.06 -13.18
CA ALA A 151 -0.33 16.94 -13.09
C ALA A 151 0.46 16.78 -11.77
N ASN A 152 -0.18 16.27 -10.72
CA ASN A 152 0.44 16.04 -9.40
C ASN A 152 1.06 14.64 -9.24
N VAL A 153 1.15 13.87 -10.33
CA VAL A 153 1.84 12.58 -10.35
C VAL A 153 3.32 12.78 -10.65
N VAL A 154 4.16 12.33 -9.73
CA VAL A 154 5.61 12.29 -9.87
C VAL A 154 6.03 10.88 -10.28
N ARG A 155 6.49 10.74 -11.52
CA ARG A 155 6.97 9.47 -12.08
C ARG A 155 8.44 9.29 -11.77
N LEU A 156 8.74 8.35 -10.88
CA LEU A 156 10.11 7.99 -10.51
C LEU A 156 10.70 7.13 -11.63
N THR A 157 11.86 7.55 -12.16
CA THR A 157 12.60 6.84 -13.22
C THR A 157 13.82 6.11 -12.67
N ASP A 158 14.34 6.58 -11.53
CA ASP A 158 15.47 5.96 -10.85
C ASP A 158 15.02 4.69 -10.09
N THR A 159 15.94 3.77 -9.92
CA THR A 159 15.67 2.53 -9.17
C THR A 159 15.70 2.73 -7.66
N GLU A 160 16.40 3.75 -7.17
CA GLU A 160 16.43 4.12 -5.76
C GLU A 160 16.69 5.62 -5.60
N GLY A 161 16.34 6.18 -4.47
CA GLY A 161 16.58 7.58 -4.17
C GLY A 161 15.83 8.07 -2.94
N TRP A 162 15.84 9.39 -2.78
CA TRP A 162 15.13 10.08 -1.71
C TRP A 162 14.05 11.00 -2.32
N ILE A 163 12.83 10.92 -1.78
CA ILE A 163 11.73 11.84 -2.15
C ILE A 163 11.90 13.16 -1.42
N ASN A 164 12.31 13.09 -0.16
CA ASN A 164 12.67 14.22 0.68
C ASN A 164 13.73 13.79 1.72
N ASP A 165 13.92 14.56 2.78
CA ASP A 165 14.93 14.33 3.82
C ASP A 165 14.71 13.08 4.68
N PHE A 166 13.54 12.40 4.59
CA PHE A 166 13.24 11.25 5.45
C PHE A 166 12.55 10.07 4.73
N ILE A 167 12.25 10.18 3.44
CA ILE A 167 11.59 9.10 2.66
C ILE A 167 12.56 8.60 1.60
N ARG A 168 13.07 7.39 1.78
CA ARG A 168 13.84 6.66 0.77
C ARG A 168 12.93 5.67 0.05
N PHE A 169 13.10 5.54 -1.27
CA PHE A 169 12.43 4.53 -2.08
C PHE A 169 13.44 3.62 -2.78
N GLU A 170 13.01 2.41 -3.12
CA GLU A 170 13.76 1.47 -3.96
C GLU A 170 12.79 0.63 -4.80
N CYS A 171 13.00 0.58 -6.11
CA CYS A 171 12.30 -0.26 -7.06
C CYS A 171 12.91 -1.65 -7.07
N VAL A 172 12.31 -2.58 -6.36
CA VAL A 172 12.86 -3.91 -6.13
C VAL A 172 12.26 -4.99 -7.03
N GLY A 173 11.10 -4.75 -7.64
CA GLY A 173 10.34 -5.79 -8.35
C GLY A 173 9.82 -6.87 -7.39
N GLY A 174 9.57 -8.08 -7.90
CA GLY A 174 9.07 -9.21 -7.12
C GLY A 174 7.58 -9.45 -7.32
N HIS A 175 6.71 -8.91 -6.49
CA HIS A 175 5.25 -9.05 -6.59
C HIS A 175 4.72 -8.51 -7.93
N THR A 176 5.14 -7.31 -8.33
CA THR A 176 5.03 -6.80 -9.70
C THR A 176 6.43 -6.54 -10.27
N PRO A 177 6.60 -6.34 -11.60
CA PRO A 177 7.94 -6.15 -12.19
C PRO A 177 8.71 -4.96 -11.65
N TYR A 178 8.00 -3.91 -11.27
CA TYR A 178 8.60 -2.64 -10.84
C TYR A 178 8.04 -2.20 -9.48
N HIS A 179 7.64 -3.17 -8.64
CA HIS A 179 7.23 -2.93 -7.25
C HIS A 179 8.30 -2.16 -6.50
N GLN A 180 7.91 -1.14 -5.73
CA GLN A 180 8.82 -0.35 -4.91
C GLN A 180 8.48 -0.45 -3.43
N VAL A 181 9.50 -0.23 -2.62
CA VAL A 181 9.44 -0.25 -1.16
C VAL A 181 9.95 1.05 -0.58
N PHE A 182 9.62 1.33 0.68
CA PHE A 182 9.93 2.61 1.30
C PHE A 182 10.54 2.46 2.68
N TRP A 183 11.50 3.32 3.00
CA TRP A 183 12.04 3.53 4.35
C TRP A 183 11.78 4.95 4.79
N PHE A 184 11.40 5.11 6.06
CA PHE A 184 11.20 6.41 6.69
C PHE A 184 12.20 6.57 7.83
N GLY A 185 13.00 7.62 7.74
CA GLY A 185 14.14 7.91 8.62
C GLY A 185 15.46 7.83 7.88
N GLN A 186 16.44 8.67 8.29
CA GLN A 186 17.76 8.72 7.65
C GLN A 186 18.72 7.66 8.20
N LYS A 187 18.46 7.19 9.41
CA LYS A 187 19.32 6.23 10.15
C LYS A 187 18.43 5.28 10.95
N PRO A 188 18.87 4.07 11.21
CA PRO A 188 18.21 3.16 12.12
C PRO A 188 18.01 3.76 13.53
N PRO A 189 16.89 3.39 14.20
CA PRO A 189 15.81 2.55 13.67
C PRO A 189 14.95 3.30 12.64
N VAL A 190 14.55 2.61 11.58
CA VAL A 190 13.67 3.16 10.52
C VAL A 190 12.32 2.48 10.51
N VAL A 191 11.32 3.13 9.91
CA VAL A 191 10.07 2.48 9.54
C VAL A 191 10.20 1.95 8.12
N PHE A 192 9.88 0.66 7.90
CA PHE A 192 9.97 0.00 6.61
C PHE A 192 8.59 -0.46 6.11
N TYR A 193 8.31 -0.18 4.84
CA TYR A 193 7.12 -0.65 4.15
C TYR A 193 7.50 -1.45 2.90
N GLY A 194 7.26 -2.75 2.94
CA GLY A 194 7.57 -3.69 1.87
C GLY A 194 6.44 -3.90 0.86
N GLY A 195 5.27 -3.25 1.05
CA GLY A 195 4.08 -3.47 0.21
C GLY A 195 3.75 -4.97 0.09
N ASP A 196 3.36 -5.40 -1.10
CA ASP A 196 2.97 -6.80 -1.35
C ASP A 196 4.15 -7.76 -1.53
N ASN A 197 5.39 -7.26 -1.56
CA ASN A 197 6.54 -8.14 -1.37
C ASN A 197 6.63 -8.68 0.06
N LEU A 198 6.11 -7.95 1.05
CA LEU A 198 6.04 -8.35 2.47
C LEU A 198 4.65 -8.02 3.05
N PRO A 199 3.57 -8.66 2.55
CA PRO A 199 2.20 -8.27 2.88
C PRO A 199 1.76 -8.66 4.29
N MET A 200 2.40 -9.66 4.90
CA MET A 200 2.03 -10.23 6.21
C MET A 200 3.27 -10.64 6.98
N TYR A 201 3.24 -10.52 8.32
CA TYR A 201 4.33 -10.98 9.20
C TYR A 201 4.72 -12.44 8.99
N GLY A 202 3.73 -13.30 8.74
CA GLY A 202 3.97 -14.72 8.47
C GLY A 202 4.92 -14.99 7.29
N TYR A 203 5.06 -14.06 6.35
CA TYR A 203 5.97 -14.20 5.20
C TYR A 203 7.46 -14.05 5.55
N LEU A 204 7.78 -13.49 6.72
CA LEU A 204 9.13 -13.54 7.30
C LEU A 204 9.40 -14.91 7.93
N LYS A 205 8.40 -15.52 8.58
CA LYS A 205 8.56 -16.79 9.30
C LYS A 205 8.52 -18.03 8.41
N TYR A 206 7.88 -17.94 7.26
CA TYR A 206 7.70 -19.06 6.35
C TYR A 206 8.24 -18.72 4.96
N PRO A 207 9.05 -19.61 4.33
CA PRO A 207 9.65 -19.36 3.02
C PRO A 207 8.62 -19.51 1.88
N VAL A 208 7.63 -18.61 1.85
CA VAL A 208 6.56 -18.60 0.85
C VAL A 208 6.98 -17.82 -0.38
N ALA A 209 7.06 -18.48 -1.54
CA ALA A 209 7.06 -17.82 -2.85
C ALA A 209 5.63 -17.87 -3.38
N TYR A 210 4.98 -16.72 -3.53
CA TYR A 210 3.58 -16.69 -3.95
C TYR A 210 3.47 -16.97 -5.45
N LYS A 211 2.55 -17.88 -5.85
CA LYS A 211 2.44 -18.32 -7.24
C LYS A 211 2.04 -17.20 -8.22
N ASN A 212 1.33 -16.19 -7.72
CA ASN A 212 0.82 -15.09 -8.53
C ASN A 212 1.77 -13.88 -8.53
N ASP A 213 2.88 -13.93 -7.80
CA ASP A 213 3.93 -12.90 -7.91
C ASP A 213 4.59 -13.00 -9.28
N TYR A 214 4.98 -11.86 -9.85
CA TYR A 214 5.76 -11.80 -11.10
C TYR A 214 7.08 -12.57 -10.95
N ASP A 215 7.78 -12.37 -9.84
CA ASP A 215 8.96 -13.11 -9.43
C ASP A 215 8.93 -13.41 -7.91
N GLY A 216 8.21 -14.47 -7.55
CA GLY A 216 8.06 -14.87 -6.15
C GLY A 216 9.35 -15.34 -5.50
N LYS A 217 10.35 -15.82 -6.29
CA LYS A 217 11.67 -16.19 -5.76
C LYS A 217 12.47 -14.96 -5.35
N LYS A 218 12.42 -13.90 -6.16
CA LYS A 218 13.01 -12.62 -5.84
C LYS A 218 12.38 -12.02 -4.59
N ALA A 219 11.04 -11.99 -4.52
CA ALA A 219 10.31 -11.52 -3.35
C ALA A 219 10.70 -12.28 -2.07
N LEU A 220 10.87 -13.61 -2.15
CA LEU A 220 11.36 -14.43 -1.04
C LEU A 220 12.80 -14.06 -0.62
N SER A 221 13.70 -13.85 -1.57
CA SER A 221 15.09 -13.45 -1.29
C SER A 221 15.16 -12.12 -0.57
N LEU A 222 14.38 -11.13 -1.06
CA LEU A 222 14.27 -9.80 -0.45
C LEU A 222 13.77 -9.87 0.99
N ARG A 223 12.74 -10.68 1.27
CA ARG A 223 12.21 -10.85 2.63
C ARG A 223 13.25 -11.39 3.61
N LYS A 224 14.08 -12.34 3.18
CA LYS A 224 15.18 -12.87 4.04
C LYS A 224 16.21 -11.80 4.37
N GLU A 225 16.58 -10.99 3.39
CA GLU A 225 17.47 -9.85 3.61
C GLU A 225 16.85 -8.84 4.58
N TRP A 226 15.59 -8.46 4.35
CA TRP A 226 14.90 -7.51 5.20
C TRP A 226 14.66 -8.01 6.62
N GLU A 227 14.40 -9.32 6.82
CA GLU A 227 14.28 -9.90 8.17
C GLU A 227 15.57 -9.72 8.95
N THR A 228 16.73 -10.10 8.35
CA THR A 228 18.04 -9.93 8.96
C THR A 228 18.31 -8.47 9.32
N ARG A 229 18.11 -7.56 8.36
CA ARG A 229 18.35 -6.14 8.60
C ARG A 229 17.38 -5.54 9.62
N ALA A 230 16.12 -5.96 9.61
CA ALA A 230 15.12 -5.48 10.57
C ALA A 230 15.52 -5.86 12.02
N GLU A 231 16.06 -7.07 12.22
CA GLU A 231 16.57 -7.53 13.52
C GLU A 231 17.84 -6.76 13.95
N GLU A 232 18.80 -6.59 13.04
CA GLU A 232 20.08 -5.91 13.32
C GLU A 232 19.91 -4.39 13.54
N GLU A 233 19.02 -3.76 12.78
CA GLU A 233 18.84 -2.31 12.75
C GLU A 233 17.59 -1.84 13.53
N HIS A 234 16.85 -2.75 14.18
CA HIS A 234 15.65 -2.49 15.00
C HIS A 234 14.53 -1.77 14.24
N TRP A 235 14.17 -2.27 13.05
CA TRP A 235 13.15 -1.67 12.22
C TRP A 235 11.75 -1.78 12.81
N THR A 236 10.90 -0.81 12.46
CA THR A 236 9.44 -0.93 12.54
C THR A 236 8.91 -1.33 11.16
N VAL A 237 8.41 -2.55 11.01
CA VAL A 237 7.94 -3.10 9.73
C VAL A 237 6.42 -3.04 9.64
N LEU A 238 5.90 -2.60 8.48
CA LEU A 238 4.49 -2.43 8.20
C LEU A 238 3.97 -3.54 7.28
N PHE A 239 2.77 -4.09 7.58
CA PHE A 239 2.18 -5.20 6.85
C PHE A 239 0.78 -4.85 6.34
N TYR A 240 0.66 -4.63 5.04
CA TYR A 240 -0.57 -4.14 4.41
C TYR A 240 -1.75 -5.11 4.50
N HIS A 241 -1.49 -6.42 4.37
CA HIS A 241 -2.51 -7.46 4.33
C HIS A 241 -2.59 -8.33 5.60
N ASP A 242 -1.81 -8.01 6.64
CA ASP A 242 -1.85 -8.80 7.87
C ASP A 242 -3.15 -8.58 8.64
N LYS A 243 -3.78 -9.69 9.02
CA LYS A 243 -5.07 -9.71 9.71
C LYS A 243 -4.95 -9.55 11.23
N ARG A 244 -3.75 -9.70 11.78
CA ARG A 244 -3.50 -9.71 13.23
C ARG A 244 -2.64 -8.55 13.69
N SER A 245 -1.61 -8.23 12.94
CA SER A 245 -0.63 -7.22 13.31
C SER A 245 -0.25 -6.38 12.10
N ALA A 246 -0.71 -5.12 12.06
CA ALA A 246 -0.33 -4.17 11.01
C ALA A 246 1.13 -3.75 11.12
N VAL A 247 1.69 -3.75 12.33
CA VAL A 247 3.01 -3.19 12.65
C VAL A 247 3.77 -4.15 13.57
N LYS A 248 5.06 -4.33 13.31
CA LYS A 248 5.98 -5.09 14.16
C LYS A 248 7.27 -4.31 14.36
N GLN A 249 7.69 -4.16 15.61
CA GLN A 249 9.02 -3.69 15.98
C GLN A 249 9.96 -4.89 16.18
N PHE A 250 11.15 -4.79 15.64
CA PHE A 250 12.23 -5.77 15.74
C PHE A 250 13.31 -5.34 16.70
#